data_82b3150fcd57b0fcf11b65967802a575
#
_entry.id   82b3150fcd57b0fcf11b65967802a575
#
_cell.length_a   1.000
_cell.length_b   1.000
_cell.length_c   1.000
_cell.angle_alpha   90.00
_cell.angle_beta   90.00
_cell.angle_gamma   90.00
#
_symmetry.space_group_name_H-M   'P 1'
#
loop_
_entity.id
_entity.type
_entity.pdbx_description
1 polymer ?
#
loop_
_entity_poly.entity_id
_entity_poly.type
_entity_poly.pdbx_seq_one_letter_code
_entity_poly.pdbx_strand_id
1 'polypeptide(L)'
;MLQRVKGFHKPKHLECELETLTSTYGKFIAEPLERGYGQTLGNSLRRVLLSSIEGAAVTSVRIAGVYHEFSTIPGVKEDVTDLILNVKALRVRMTGEGPKTLQLKASGPGEIRASQIVTDADVEVLNPDLYITTLDKDGKLEMEIEVGKGRGYVPAERNKRENQPVDVIAVDSVFSPIVRVNYEVEDTRVGHATDYNKLILEVWTDGSILPQEAVVQAARILKDHLSIFSTFDDEPEEQERVVDAEKDRVVEALTRPVEELELSVRSANCLKNSNIQFIWQLVQKSEAEMLKTKNFGRKSLNEIKEILSGMNLRFGMRLDDIPGGPWSTKKKADDR
;
A
#
# COMPACT_ATOMS: atom_id res chain seq x y z
N MET A 1 0.07 31.08 -1.21
CA MET A 1 0.28 31.05 -2.68
C MET A 1 1.77 31.01 -2.94
N LEU A 2 2.34 29.84 -3.16
CA LEU A 2 3.76 29.69 -3.54
C LEU A 2 4.00 30.48 -4.82
N GLN A 3 4.82 31.54 -4.76
CA GLN A 3 5.29 32.22 -5.96
C GLN A 3 5.97 31.18 -6.84
N ARG A 4 5.37 30.87 -8.00
CA ARG A 4 6.06 30.08 -9.02
C ARG A 4 7.40 30.75 -9.28
N VAL A 5 8.48 30.00 -9.05
CA VAL A 5 9.84 30.45 -9.42
C VAL A 5 9.80 30.75 -10.92
N LYS A 6 9.71 32.04 -11.24
CA LYS A 6 9.61 32.49 -12.65
C LYS A 6 10.97 32.26 -13.30
N GLY A 7 10.97 31.58 -14.44
CA GLY A 7 12.14 31.45 -15.31
C GLY A 7 12.72 30.04 -15.48
N PHE A 8 12.30 29.04 -14.69
CA PHE A 8 12.77 27.66 -14.89
C PHE A 8 12.05 26.96 -16.03
N HIS A 9 12.81 26.47 -16.99
CA HIS A 9 12.29 25.60 -18.03
C HIS A 9 12.08 24.19 -17.46
N LYS A 10 10.90 23.66 -17.65
CA LYS A 10 10.53 22.30 -17.20
C LYS A 10 10.08 21.49 -18.41
N PRO A 11 10.45 20.21 -18.49
CA PRO A 11 9.88 19.32 -19.50
C PRO A 11 8.36 19.27 -19.32
N LYS A 12 7.64 19.23 -20.43
CA LYS A 12 6.17 19.19 -20.41
C LYS A 12 5.67 17.80 -20.02
N HIS A 13 6.38 16.76 -20.42
CA HIS A 13 6.08 15.35 -20.16
C HIS A 13 7.38 14.55 -20.14
N LEU A 14 7.32 13.38 -19.53
CA LEU A 14 8.36 12.37 -19.59
C LEU A 14 8.10 11.54 -20.85
N GLU A 15 9.06 11.45 -21.75
CA GLU A 15 8.97 10.60 -22.92
C GLU A 15 9.42 9.18 -22.58
N CYS A 16 8.68 8.18 -23.04
CA CYS A 16 9.06 6.78 -22.94
C CYS A 16 9.35 6.27 -24.36
N GLU A 17 10.52 5.69 -24.56
CA GLU A 17 10.89 5.07 -25.84
C GLU A 17 10.13 3.75 -26.01
N LEU A 18 9.02 3.80 -26.76
CA LEU A 18 8.09 2.67 -26.91
C LEU A 18 8.70 1.50 -27.70
N GLU A 19 9.67 1.75 -28.56
CA GLU A 19 10.30 0.72 -29.39
C GLU A 19 11.15 -0.27 -28.57
N THR A 20 11.73 0.21 -27.45
CA THR A 20 12.58 -0.59 -26.58
C THR A 20 11.87 -1.05 -25.32
N LEU A 21 10.65 -0.56 -25.08
CA LEU A 21 9.87 -0.85 -23.87
C LEU A 21 9.44 -2.32 -23.82
N THR A 22 9.78 -2.98 -22.70
CA THR A 22 9.32 -4.34 -22.38
C THR A 22 8.65 -4.36 -20.99
N SER A 23 8.13 -5.52 -20.59
CA SER A 23 7.60 -5.70 -19.22
C SER A 23 8.67 -5.54 -18.12
N THR A 24 9.95 -5.68 -18.48
CA THR A 24 11.09 -5.65 -17.54
C THR A 24 12.11 -4.56 -17.83
N TYR A 25 11.99 -3.81 -18.91
CA TYR A 25 12.90 -2.74 -19.27
C TYR A 25 12.14 -1.52 -19.79
N GLY A 26 12.58 -0.33 -19.39
CA GLY A 26 12.05 0.93 -19.91
C GLY A 26 13.12 2.01 -19.93
N LYS A 27 13.12 2.80 -21.02
CA LYS A 27 13.98 3.97 -21.23
C LYS A 27 13.11 5.23 -21.24
N PHE A 28 13.44 6.17 -20.37
CA PHE A 28 12.69 7.40 -20.14
C PHE A 28 13.57 8.61 -20.41
N ILE A 29 13.03 9.59 -21.12
CA ILE A 29 13.75 10.79 -21.54
C ILE A 29 13.01 12.00 -20.98
N ALA A 30 13.74 12.86 -20.27
CA ALA A 30 13.24 14.13 -19.75
C ALA A 30 14.09 15.28 -20.29
N GLU A 31 13.51 16.09 -21.16
CA GLU A 31 14.13 17.29 -21.75
C GLU A 31 13.10 18.39 -22.05
N PRO A 32 13.48 19.67 -22.05
CA PRO A 32 14.73 20.20 -21.52
C PRO A 32 14.68 20.38 -19.99
N LEU A 33 15.80 20.16 -19.33
CA LEU A 33 16.02 20.46 -17.91
C LEU A 33 17.04 21.58 -17.79
N GLU A 34 16.92 22.40 -16.75
CA GLU A 34 17.94 23.40 -16.42
C GLU A 34 19.29 22.72 -16.15
N ARG A 35 20.38 23.47 -16.40
CA ARG A 35 21.74 22.99 -16.18
C ARG A 35 21.95 22.44 -14.77
N GLY A 36 22.45 21.20 -14.66
CA GLY A 36 22.70 20.49 -13.42
C GLY A 36 21.50 19.69 -12.89
N TYR A 37 20.25 20.00 -13.34
CA TYR A 37 19.07 19.27 -12.87
C TYR A 37 19.01 17.83 -13.40
N GLY A 38 19.58 17.56 -14.58
CA GLY A 38 19.71 16.19 -15.09
C GLY A 38 20.41 15.27 -14.08
N GLN A 39 21.57 15.73 -13.56
CA GLN A 39 22.35 14.99 -12.56
C GLN A 39 21.61 14.84 -11.24
N THR A 40 21.01 15.93 -10.75
CA THR A 40 20.28 15.95 -9.48
C THR A 40 19.10 14.98 -9.50
N LEU A 41 18.26 15.07 -10.53
CA LEU A 41 17.07 14.22 -10.65
C LEU A 41 17.45 12.77 -10.97
N GLY A 42 18.41 12.54 -11.89
CA GLY A 42 18.86 11.21 -12.26
C GLY A 42 19.41 10.41 -11.07
N ASN A 43 20.30 11.04 -10.29
CA ASN A 43 20.86 10.40 -9.09
C ASN A 43 19.79 10.16 -8.01
N SER A 44 18.91 11.14 -7.77
CA SER A 44 17.86 11.01 -6.76
C SER A 44 16.88 9.89 -7.12
N LEU A 45 16.41 9.85 -8.37
CA LEU A 45 15.52 8.79 -8.85
C LEU A 45 16.19 7.42 -8.80
N ARG A 46 17.44 7.32 -9.25
CA ARG A 46 18.20 6.06 -9.18
C ARG A 46 18.27 5.52 -7.76
N ARG A 47 18.58 6.36 -6.79
CA ARG A 47 18.69 5.95 -5.38
C ARG A 47 17.35 5.47 -4.83
N VAL A 48 16.27 6.19 -5.08
CA VAL A 48 14.93 5.83 -4.61
C VAL A 48 14.42 4.56 -5.29
N LEU A 49 14.63 4.42 -6.60
CA LEU A 49 14.29 3.21 -7.34
C LEU A 49 14.94 1.96 -6.74
N LEU A 50 16.23 2.01 -6.45
CA LEU A 50 16.98 0.86 -5.93
C LEU A 50 16.67 0.51 -4.47
N SER A 51 16.23 1.48 -3.65
CA SER A 51 16.12 1.29 -2.19
C SER A 51 14.71 1.33 -1.63
N SER A 52 13.77 2.00 -2.30
CA SER A 52 12.52 2.41 -1.64
C SER A 52 11.26 1.83 -2.27
N ILE A 53 11.38 1.21 -3.44
CA ILE A 53 10.24 0.55 -4.09
C ILE A 53 9.93 -0.75 -3.34
N GLU A 54 8.64 -0.96 -3.06
CA GLU A 54 8.14 -2.14 -2.39
C GLU A 54 8.06 -3.31 -3.37
N GLY A 55 8.44 -4.49 -2.89
CA GLY A 55 8.31 -5.75 -3.62
C GLY A 55 8.04 -6.91 -2.69
N ALA A 56 8.01 -8.12 -3.25
CA ALA A 56 7.78 -9.36 -2.51
C ALA A 56 8.99 -10.30 -2.65
N ALA A 57 9.31 -11.00 -1.56
CA ALA A 57 10.40 -11.97 -1.55
C ALA A 57 10.13 -13.08 -0.53
N VAL A 58 10.89 -14.18 -0.65
CA VAL A 58 10.90 -15.25 0.35
C VAL A 58 11.53 -14.73 1.65
N THR A 59 10.85 -14.98 2.77
CA THR A 59 11.28 -14.55 4.12
C THR A 59 11.72 -15.71 5.00
N SER A 60 11.09 -16.88 4.83
CA SER A 60 11.45 -18.08 5.55
C SER A 60 11.08 -19.34 4.76
N VAL A 61 11.74 -20.44 5.09
CA VAL A 61 11.52 -21.76 4.50
C VAL A 61 11.40 -22.78 5.60
N ARG A 62 10.44 -23.67 5.48
CA ARG A 62 10.27 -24.84 6.34
C ARG A 62 10.32 -26.09 5.51
N ILE A 63 11.22 -27.01 5.84
CA ILE A 63 11.41 -28.28 5.12
C ILE A 63 11.16 -29.42 6.10
N ALA A 64 10.32 -30.37 5.71
CA ALA A 64 10.01 -31.52 6.55
C ALA A 64 11.27 -32.31 6.93
N GLY A 65 11.50 -32.47 8.25
CA GLY A 65 12.66 -33.21 8.77
C GLY A 65 13.99 -32.44 8.79
N VAL A 66 13.99 -31.14 8.50
CA VAL A 66 15.18 -30.28 8.51
C VAL A 66 15.03 -29.21 9.60
N TYR A 67 16.09 -29.00 10.40
CA TYR A 67 16.09 -28.06 11.52
C TYR A 67 17.13 -26.93 11.36
N HIS A 68 18.06 -27.05 10.41
CA HIS A 68 19.07 -26.03 10.12
C HIS A 68 19.56 -26.15 8.68
N GLU A 69 20.12 -25.08 8.16
CA GLU A 69 20.58 -24.93 6.78
C GLU A 69 21.73 -25.85 6.38
N PHE A 70 22.52 -26.31 7.34
CA PHE A 70 23.68 -27.20 7.10
C PHE A 70 23.31 -28.69 7.13
N SER A 71 22.12 -29.04 6.68
CA SER A 71 21.60 -30.40 6.62
C SER A 71 21.60 -30.93 5.19
N THR A 72 21.45 -32.25 5.07
CA THR A 72 21.14 -32.92 3.81
C THR A 72 19.80 -33.62 3.89
N ILE A 73 19.09 -33.70 2.76
CA ILE A 73 17.79 -34.38 2.67
C ILE A 73 17.98 -35.69 1.93
N PRO A 74 17.57 -36.84 2.48
CA PRO A 74 17.71 -38.14 1.82
C PRO A 74 17.00 -38.16 0.47
N GLY A 75 17.71 -38.56 -0.60
CA GLY A 75 17.13 -38.60 -1.95
C GLY A 75 17.01 -37.24 -2.66
N VAL A 76 17.61 -36.20 -2.11
CA VAL A 76 17.75 -34.87 -2.75
C VAL A 76 19.24 -34.69 -3.08
N LYS A 77 19.55 -34.25 -4.29
CA LYS A 77 20.94 -34.13 -4.78
C LYS A 77 21.67 -32.96 -4.12
N GLU A 78 21.01 -31.83 -4.00
CA GLU A 78 21.52 -30.61 -3.40
C GLU A 78 21.39 -30.66 -1.88
N ASP A 79 22.30 -29.98 -1.18
CA ASP A 79 22.12 -29.73 0.25
C ASP A 79 21.07 -28.63 0.52
N VAL A 80 20.71 -28.47 1.78
CA VAL A 80 19.68 -27.50 2.18
C VAL A 80 20.16 -26.06 1.89
N THR A 81 21.46 -25.79 1.99
CA THR A 81 22.02 -24.46 1.70
C THR A 81 21.82 -24.10 0.23
N ASP A 82 22.18 -25.01 -0.69
CA ASP A 82 22.01 -24.82 -2.13
C ASP A 82 20.49 -24.65 -2.48
N LEU A 83 19.65 -25.48 -1.86
CA LEU A 83 18.20 -25.41 -2.05
C LEU A 83 17.64 -24.05 -1.61
N ILE A 84 18.08 -23.53 -0.46
CA ILE A 84 17.69 -22.21 0.02
C ILE A 84 18.18 -21.11 -0.94
N LEU A 85 19.41 -21.21 -1.45
CA LEU A 85 19.94 -20.25 -2.44
C LEU A 85 19.10 -20.24 -3.72
N ASN A 86 18.66 -21.40 -4.19
CA ASN A 86 17.79 -21.51 -5.35
C ASN A 86 16.40 -20.89 -5.05
N VAL A 87 15.84 -21.17 -3.88
CA VAL A 87 14.53 -20.59 -3.47
C VAL A 87 14.60 -19.07 -3.27
N LYS A 88 15.74 -18.51 -2.84
CA LYS A 88 15.94 -17.05 -2.78
C LYS A 88 15.86 -16.37 -4.15
N ALA A 89 16.16 -17.07 -5.23
CA ALA A 89 16.06 -16.57 -6.59
C ALA A 89 14.62 -16.57 -7.13
N LEU A 90 13.64 -17.05 -6.34
CA LEU A 90 12.22 -17.04 -6.70
C LEU A 90 11.73 -15.60 -6.81
N ARG A 91 11.12 -15.28 -7.95
CA ARG A 91 10.49 -13.98 -8.20
C ARG A 91 9.00 -14.13 -8.06
N VAL A 92 8.42 -13.35 -7.19
CA VAL A 92 6.99 -13.42 -6.88
C VAL A 92 6.35 -12.03 -6.97
N ARG A 93 5.11 -12.02 -7.48
CA ARG A 93 4.22 -10.86 -7.39
C ARG A 93 3.17 -11.16 -6.35
N MET A 94 2.94 -10.26 -5.41
CA MET A 94 1.99 -10.42 -4.32
C MET A 94 1.01 -9.24 -4.29
N THR A 95 -0.28 -9.51 -4.46
CA THR A 95 -1.34 -8.50 -4.44
C THR A 95 -1.95 -8.31 -3.05
N GLY A 96 -2.05 -9.38 -2.24
CA GLY A 96 -2.58 -9.34 -0.87
C GLY A 96 -1.64 -8.70 0.15
N GLU A 97 -2.15 -8.41 1.34
CA GLU A 97 -1.36 -7.98 2.49
C GLU A 97 -0.99 -9.15 3.40
N GLY A 98 0.10 -8.97 4.19
CA GLY A 98 0.59 -9.96 5.14
C GLY A 98 1.39 -11.08 4.48
N PRO A 99 2.05 -11.93 5.30
CA PRO A 99 2.81 -13.06 4.80
C PRO A 99 1.89 -14.14 4.23
N LYS A 100 2.34 -14.80 3.16
CA LYS A 100 1.65 -15.91 2.50
C LYS A 100 2.55 -17.13 2.47
N THR A 101 1.98 -18.31 2.61
CA THR A 101 2.72 -19.58 2.58
C THR A 101 2.44 -20.32 1.29
N LEU A 102 3.49 -20.58 0.51
CA LEU A 102 3.47 -21.42 -0.68
C LEU A 102 3.89 -22.82 -0.30
N GLN A 103 3.38 -23.82 -0.99
CA GLN A 103 3.72 -25.21 -0.74
C GLN A 103 4.38 -25.86 -1.97
N LEU A 104 5.47 -26.59 -1.72
CA LEU A 104 6.09 -27.45 -2.71
C LEU A 104 6.11 -28.88 -2.19
N LYS A 105 5.43 -29.78 -2.90
CA LYS A 105 5.40 -31.20 -2.62
C LYS A 105 5.81 -31.97 -3.87
N ALA A 106 6.91 -32.68 -3.77
CA ALA A 106 7.43 -33.44 -4.88
C ALA A 106 7.91 -34.83 -4.43
N SER A 107 7.75 -35.81 -5.26
CA SER A 107 8.21 -37.19 -5.03
C SER A 107 8.59 -37.86 -6.33
N GLY A 108 9.61 -38.74 -6.26
CA GLY A 108 10.11 -39.49 -7.39
C GLY A 108 11.21 -38.77 -8.17
N PRO A 109 11.88 -39.45 -9.10
CA PRO A 109 13.08 -38.96 -9.76
C PRO A 109 12.75 -37.80 -10.73
N GLY A 110 13.51 -36.73 -10.66
CA GLY A 110 13.40 -35.65 -11.62
C GLY A 110 13.83 -34.30 -11.07
N GLU A 111 13.92 -33.34 -11.97
CA GLU A 111 14.16 -31.93 -11.64
C GLU A 111 12.89 -31.28 -11.09
N ILE A 112 13.04 -30.57 -10.00
CA ILE A 112 11.97 -29.78 -9.39
C ILE A 112 12.20 -28.32 -9.75
N ARG A 113 11.17 -27.72 -10.31
CA ARG A 113 11.16 -26.32 -10.76
C ARG A 113 10.09 -25.51 -10.04
N ALA A 114 10.22 -24.19 -10.07
CA ALA A 114 9.29 -23.26 -9.44
C ALA A 114 7.84 -23.40 -9.95
N SER A 115 7.64 -23.93 -11.15
CA SER A 115 6.30 -24.24 -11.72
C SER A 115 5.51 -25.27 -10.90
N GLN A 116 6.17 -26.07 -10.05
CA GLN A 116 5.53 -27.08 -9.19
C GLN A 116 5.11 -26.53 -7.82
N ILE A 117 5.45 -25.27 -7.53
CA ILE A 117 5.00 -24.58 -6.31
C ILE A 117 3.51 -24.32 -6.40
N VAL A 118 2.77 -24.75 -5.40
CA VAL A 118 1.34 -24.43 -5.25
C VAL A 118 1.25 -23.05 -4.62
N THR A 119 0.65 -22.11 -5.36
CA THR A 119 0.49 -20.71 -4.95
C THR A 119 -0.91 -20.43 -4.46
N ASP A 120 -1.07 -19.43 -3.60
CA ASP A 120 -2.37 -18.84 -3.26
C ASP A 120 -2.83 -17.90 -4.39
N ALA A 121 -4.11 -17.56 -4.42
CA ALA A 121 -4.71 -16.66 -5.43
C ALA A 121 -4.04 -15.26 -5.45
N ASP A 122 -3.46 -14.84 -4.32
CA ASP A 122 -2.81 -13.54 -4.15
C ASP A 122 -1.32 -13.54 -4.53
N VAL A 123 -0.73 -14.68 -4.88
CA VAL A 123 0.69 -14.81 -5.18
C VAL A 123 0.92 -15.47 -6.53
N GLU A 124 1.67 -14.81 -7.38
CA GLU A 124 2.06 -15.28 -8.71
C GLU A 124 3.59 -15.49 -8.77
N VAL A 125 4.03 -16.65 -9.27
CA VAL A 125 5.44 -16.95 -9.54
C VAL A 125 5.77 -16.47 -10.94
N LEU A 126 6.75 -15.56 -11.06
CA LEU A 126 7.13 -14.91 -12.32
C LEU A 126 8.22 -15.66 -13.10
N ASN A 127 8.97 -16.54 -12.43
CA ASN A 127 10.02 -17.36 -13.03
C ASN A 127 9.77 -18.87 -12.83
N PRO A 128 8.71 -19.43 -13.47
CA PRO A 128 8.31 -20.82 -13.26
C PRO A 128 9.38 -21.84 -13.67
N ASP A 129 10.30 -21.47 -14.57
CA ASP A 129 11.40 -22.33 -15.04
C ASP A 129 12.58 -22.39 -14.08
N LEU A 130 12.55 -21.62 -12.99
CA LEU A 130 13.63 -21.61 -11.99
C LEU A 130 13.84 -23.03 -11.45
N TYR A 131 15.08 -23.50 -11.56
CA TYR A 131 15.52 -24.77 -10.97
C TYR A 131 15.61 -24.64 -9.44
N ILE A 132 15.03 -25.61 -8.73
CA ILE A 132 15.06 -25.66 -7.26
C ILE A 132 15.99 -26.78 -6.79
N THR A 133 15.73 -28.00 -7.22
CA THR A 133 16.51 -29.20 -6.82
C THR A 133 16.26 -30.39 -7.73
N THR A 134 17.03 -31.46 -7.59
CA THR A 134 16.79 -32.75 -8.26
C THR A 134 16.54 -33.85 -7.23
N LEU A 135 15.49 -34.62 -7.45
CA LEU A 135 15.17 -35.79 -6.63
C LEU A 135 15.63 -37.09 -7.26
N ASP A 136 16.12 -38.02 -6.42
CA ASP A 136 16.36 -39.40 -6.76
C ASP A 136 15.08 -40.26 -6.75
N LYS A 137 15.19 -41.56 -7.09
CA LYS A 137 14.04 -42.49 -7.21
C LYS A 137 13.17 -42.57 -5.96
N ASP A 138 13.78 -42.50 -4.78
CA ASP A 138 13.11 -42.60 -3.48
C ASP A 138 13.02 -41.21 -2.79
N GLY A 139 13.43 -40.15 -3.49
CA GLY A 139 13.44 -38.78 -2.96
C GLY A 139 12.04 -38.25 -2.73
N LYS A 140 11.84 -37.59 -1.60
CA LYS A 140 10.63 -36.84 -1.26
C LYS A 140 11.03 -35.49 -0.71
N LEU A 141 10.38 -34.44 -1.21
CA LEU A 141 10.55 -33.08 -0.73
C LEU A 141 9.19 -32.50 -0.39
N GLU A 142 9.04 -32.09 0.85
CA GLU A 142 7.90 -31.31 1.31
C GLU A 142 8.42 -30.04 1.95
N MET A 143 8.08 -28.89 1.36
CA MET A 143 8.59 -27.59 1.73
C MET A 143 7.47 -26.56 1.74
N GLU A 144 7.47 -25.73 2.76
CA GLU A 144 6.66 -24.52 2.88
C GLU A 144 7.57 -23.31 2.72
N ILE A 145 7.18 -22.39 1.85
CA ILE A 145 7.93 -21.17 1.54
C ILE A 145 7.07 -19.98 1.96
N GLU A 146 7.51 -19.24 2.95
CA GLU A 146 6.84 -18.02 3.35
C GLU A 146 7.35 -16.85 2.51
N VAL A 147 6.42 -16.10 1.91
CA VAL A 147 6.69 -14.89 1.14
C VAL A 147 6.04 -13.69 1.81
N GLY A 148 6.72 -12.56 1.79
CA GLY A 148 6.23 -11.31 2.38
C GLY A 148 6.53 -10.12 1.50
N LYS A 149 5.92 -8.97 1.84
CA LYS A 149 6.23 -7.67 1.24
C LYS A 149 7.25 -6.92 2.08
N GLY A 150 8.11 -6.15 1.41
CA GLY A 150 9.09 -5.32 2.08
C GLY A 150 9.80 -4.39 1.12
N ARG A 151 10.88 -3.76 1.59
CA ARG A 151 11.67 -2.80 0.80
C ARG A 151 13.16 -3.09 0.96
N GLY A 152 13.89 -2.96 -0.14
CA GLY A 152 15.33 -3.11 -0.15
C GLY A 152 15.79 -4.52 0.23
N TYR A 153 16.82 -4.63 1.07
CA TYR A 153 17.38 -5.87 1.56
C TYR A 153 17.15 -6.02 3.07
N VAL A 154 16.65 -7.18 3.46
CA VAL A 154 16.43 -7.54 4.87
C VAL A 154 17.22 -8.81 5.19
N PRO A 155 18.19 -8.77 6.12
CA PRO A 155 18.95 -9.98 6.52
C PRO A 155 18.06 -10.96 7.27
N ALA A 156 18.45 -12.26 7.23
CA ALA A 156 17.72 -13.37 7.83
C ALA A 156 17.38 -13.16 9.32
N GLU A 157 18.32 -12.55 10.08
CA GLU A 157 18.12 -12.27 11.51
C GLU A 157 16.92 -11.36 11.77
N ARG A 158 16.60 -10.44 10.85
CA ARG A 158 15.43 -9.56 10.97
C ARG A 158 14.14 -10.23 10.52
N ASN A 159 14.22 -11.25 9.68
CA ASN A 159 13.07 -12.06 9.29
C ASN A 159 12.70 -13.09 10.37
N LYS A 160 13.60 -13.34 11.33
CA LYS A 160 13.36 -14.25 12.44
C LYS A 160 12.38 -13.64 13.45
N ARG A 161 11.31 -14.38 13.77
CA ARG A 161 10.29 -13.97 14.77
C ARG A 161 10.63 -14.56 16.14
N GLU A 162 10.30 -13.86 17.23
CA GLU A 162 10.61 -14.29 18.61
C GLU A 162 10.03 -15.66 18.99
N ASN A 163 8.87 -16.05 18.45
CA ASN A 163 8.20 -17.32 18.70
C ASN A 163 8.21 -18.27 17.50
N GLN A 164 9.22 -18.16 16.62
CA GLN A 164 9.30 -18.99 15.43
C GLN A 164 9.62 -20.45 15.81
N PRO A 165 8.91 -21.46 15.22
CA PRO A 165 9.25 -22.87 15.39
C PRO A 165 10.72 -23.16 14.98
N VAL A 166 11.34 -24.11 15.64
CA VAL A 166 12.77 -24.44 15.41
C VAL A 166 13.04 -24.99 14.00
N ASP A 167 12.03 -25.56 13.37
CA ASP A 167 12.06 -26.14 12.02
C ASP A 167 11.85 -25.11 10.91
N VAL A 168 11.69 -23.82 11.24
CA VAL A 168 11.58 -22.74 10.25
C VAL A 168 12.91 -22.02 10.13
N ILE A 169 13.47 -22.03 8.93
CA ILE A 169 14.72 -21.38 8.59
C ILE A 169 14.42 -20.00 8.02
N ALA A 170 14.84 -18.95 8.71
CA ALA A 170 14.74 -17.59 8.20
C ALA A 170 15.75 -17.38 7.07
N VAL A 171 15.33 -16.69 6.02
CA VAL A 171 16.12 -16.42 4.82
C VAL A 171 16.27 -14.92 4.64
N ASP A 172 17.43 -14.47 4.19
CA ASP A 172 17.63 -13.08 3.81
C ASP A 172 16.85 -12.77 2.51
N SER A 173 16.19 -11.64 2.49
CA SER A 173 15.21 -11.27 1.46
C SER A 173 15.64 -10.03 0.69
N VAL A 174 15.65 -10.12 -0.65
CA VAL A 174 15.82 -8.99 -1.54
C VAL A 174 14.44 -8.61 -2.06
N PHE A 175 13.82 -7.62 -1.41
CA PHE A 175 12.48 -7.17 -1.77
C PHE A 175 12.45 -6.22 -2.96
N SER A 176 13.61 -5.59 -3.30
CA SER A 176 13.65 -4.62 -4.39
C SER A 176 13.26 -5.25 -5.73
N PRO A 177 12.18 -4.80 -6.39
CA PRO A 177 11.81 -5.29 -7.71
C PRO A 177 12.68 -4.69 -8.82
N ILE A 178 13.58 -3.79 -8.48
CA ILE A 178 14.46 -3.09 -9.42
C ILE A 178 15.81 -3.79 -9.45
N VAL A 179 16.14 -4.36 -10.59
CA VAL A 179 17.38 -5.10 -10.82
C VAL A 179 18.53 -4.15 -11.12
N ARG A 180 18.28 -3.15 -11.95
CA ARG A 180 19.31 -2.19 -12.39
C ARG A 180 18.67 -0.85 -12.76
N VAL A 181 19.39 0.23 -12.46
CA VAL A 181 19.07 1.57 -12.94
C VAL A 181 20.33 2.23 -13.49
N ASN A 182 20.25 2.75 -14.68
CA ASN A 182 21.27 3.61 -15.28
C ASN A 182 20.67 4.97 -15.59
N TYR A 183 21.49 6.02 -15.56
CA TYR A 183 21.10 7.32 -16.08
C TYR A 183 22.29 7.99 -16.77
N GLU A 184 21.98 8.74 -17.80
CA GLU A 184 22.93 9.54 -18.55
C GLU A 184 22.37 10.97 -18.69
N VAL A 185 23.27 11.93 -18.71
CA VAL A 185 22.93 13.34 -18.88
C VAL A 185 23.65 13.87 -20.08
N GLU A 186 22.90 14.26 -21.08
CA GLU A 186 23.40 14.89 -22.31
C GLU A 186 23.07 16.38 -22.31
N ASP A 187 23.84 17.16 -23.04
CA ASP A 187 23.49 18.55 -23.30
C ASP A 187 22.44 18.64 -24.41
N THR A 188 21.44 19.49 -24.24
CA THR A 188 20.40 19.74 -25.24
C THR A 188 20.23 21.24 -25.52
N ARG A 189 19.64 21.57 -26.63
CA ARG A 189 19.51 22.96 -27.10
C ARG A 189 18.08 23.45 -26.98
N VAL A 190 17.92 24.63 -26.38
CA VAL A 190 16.64 25.35 -26.33
C VAL A 190 16.83 26.74 -26.99
N GLY A 191 16.34 26.92 -28.21
CA GLY A 191 16.54 28.15 -28.95
C GLY A 191 18.02 28.42 -29.27
N HIS A 192 18.59 29.48 -28.69
CA HIS A 192 20.00 29.85 -28.85
C HIS A 192 20.89 29.32 -27.67
N ALA A 193 20.32 28.87 -26.60
CA ALA A 193 21.04 28.32 -25.44
C ALA A 193 21.30 26.82 -25.66
N THR A 194 22.52 26.37 -25.37
CA THR A 194 22.98 24.98 -25.61
C THR A 194 23.37 24.27 -24.28
N ASP A 195 23.06 24.87 -23.17
CA ASP A 195 23.49 24.44 -21.83
C ASP A 195 22.35 23.79 -20.99
N TYR A 196 21.27 23.40 -21.65
CA TYR A 196 20.20 22.62 -21.02
C TYR A 196 20.58 21.14 -20.97
N ASN A 197 20.03 20.43 -19.98
CA ASN A 197 20.25 19.00 -19.83
C ASN A 197 19.09 18.17 -20.42
N LYS A 198 19.46 17.04 -20.98
CA LYS A 198 18.58 15.93 -21.32
C LYS A 198 18.94 14.77 -20.42
N LEU A 199 18.01 14.33 -19.60
CA LEU A 199 18.15 13.15 -18.74
C LEU A 199 17.59 11.93 -19.45
N ILE A 200 18.42 10.90 -19.59
CA ILE A 200 18.04 9.57 -20.05
C ILE A 200 18.10 8.65 -18.84
N LEU A 201 16.98 8.02 -18.49
CA LEU A 201 16.87 7.10 -17.37
C LEU A 201 16.45 5.72 -17.87
N GLU A 202 17.26 4.71 -17.60
CA GLU A 202 17.00 3.32 -17.94
C GLU A 202 16.73 2.51 -16.69
N VAL A 203 15.65 1.74 -16.71
CA VAL A 203 15.19 0.95 -15.54
C VAL A 203 14.95 -0.49 -15.97
N TRP A 204 15.57 -1.43 -15.26
CA TRP A 204 15.35 -2.87 -15.38
C TRP A 204 14.65 -3.37 -14.13
N THR A 205 13.54 -4.08 -14.32
CA THR A 205 12.75 -4.69 -13.24
C THR A 205 12.83 -6.21 -13.32
N ASP A 206 12.41 -6.88 -12.27
CA ASP A 206 12.29 -8.34 -12.20
C ASP A 206 11.00 -8.87 -12.85
N GLY A 207 10.10 -7.98 -13.29
CA GLY A 207 8.79 -8.29 -13.86
C GLY A 207 7.62 -8.20 -12.88
N SER A 208 7.87 -8.03 -11.57
CA SER A 208 6.80 -7.85 -10.58
C SER A 208 6.12 -6.48 -10.69
N ILE A 209 6.85 -5.48 -11.17
CA ILE A 209 6.37 -4.13 -11.45
C ILE A 209 6.78 -3.68 -12.84
N LEU A 210 5.94 -2.92 -13.52
CA LEU A 210 6.28 -2.30 -14.79
C LEU A 210 7.27 -1.14 -14.58
N PRO A 211 8.25 -0.93 -15.49
CA PRO A 211 9.22 0.16 -15.39
C PRO A 211 8.59 1.54 -15.23
N GLN A 212 7.48 1.81 -15.94
CA GLN A 212 6.75 3.08 -15.84
C GLN A 212 6.17 3.28 -14.44
N GLU A 213 5.57 2.24 -13.87
CA GLU A 213 4.99 2.30 -12.53
C GLU A 213 6.06 2.52 -11.46
N ALA A 214 7.22 1.86 -11.62
CA ALA A 214 8.36 2.03 -10.74
C ALA A 214 8.86 3.49 -10.72
N VAL A 215 9.00 4.12 -11.91
CA VAL A 215 9.42 5.52 -12.02
C VAL A 215 8.38 6.47 -11.40
N VAL A 216 7.09 6.22 -11.61
CA VAL A 216 6.00 7.01 -11.01
C VAL A 216 6.02 6.89 -9.48
N GLN A 217 6.20 5.69 -8.93
CA GLN A 217 6.28 5.49 -7.49
C GLN A 217 7.52 6.19 -6.90
N ALA A 218 8.68 6.06 -7.54
CA ALA A 218 9.91 6.73 -7.10
C ALA A 218 9.75 8.26 -7.09
N ALA A 219 9.13 8.82 -8.13
CA ALA A 219 8.87 10.25 -8.22
C ALA A 219 7.89 10.75 -7.13
N ARG A 220 6.86 9.95 -6.79
CA ARG A 220 5.94 10.25 -5.69
C ARG A 220 6.66 10.25 -4.36
N ILE A 221 7.45 9.22 -4.05
CA ILE A 221 8.25 9.14 -2.82
C ILE A 221 9.15 10.36 -2.66
N LEU A 222 9.86 10.75 -3.74
CA LEU A 222 10.72 11.95 -3.71
C LEU A 222 9.90 13.22 -3.47
N LYS A 223 8.79 13.39 -4.16
CA LYS A 223 7.90 14.55 -4.00
C LYS A 223 7.40 14.66 -2.57
N ASP A 224 6.95 13.55 -1.98
CA ASP A 224 6.38 13.53 -0.63
C ASP A 224 7.45 13.87 0.42
N HIS A 225 8.69 13.37 0.25
CA HIS A 225 9.79 13.74 1.16
C HIS A 225 10.24 15.19 0.98
N LEU A 226 10.23 15.72 -0.25
CA LEU A 226 10.59 17.11 -0.52
C LEU A 226 9.53 18.11 -0.06
N SER A 227 8.28 17.70 0.06
CA SER A 227 7.20 18.57 0.55
C SER A 227 7.46 19.10 1.95
N ILE A 228 8.11 18.32 2.83
CA ILE A 228 8.48 18.73 4.20
C ILE A 228 9.36 19.99 4.19
N PHE A 229 10.22 20.15 3.19
CA PHE A 229 11.11 21.32 3.07
C PHE A 229 10.40 22.57 2.51
N SER A 230 9.18 22.41 2.00
CA SER A 230 8.38 23.55 1.52
C SER A 230 7.44 24.13 2.57
N THR A 231 7.32 23.50 3.74
CA THR A 231 6.38 23.89 4.80
C THR A 231 6.98 24.78 5.89
N PHE A 232 8.15 25.39 5.66
CA PHE A 232 8.79 26.29 6.65
C PHE A 232 7.98 27.55 6.97
N ASP A 233 7.10 27.99 6.05
CA ASP A 233 6.29 29.20 6.17
C ASP A 233 4.77 28.93 6.13
N ASP A 234 4.37 27.69 5.91
CA ASP A 234 2.95 27.34 5.85
C ASP A 234 2.48 26.88 7.23
N GLU A 235 1.58 27.66 7.84
CA GLU A 235 0.66 27.12 8.84
C GLU A 235 0.01 25.82 8.30
N PRO A 236 -0.33 24.83 9.16
CA PRO A 236 -0.79 23.52 8.73
C PRO A 236 -1.87 23.59 7.65
N GLU A 237 -1.63 22.87 6.57
CA GLU A 237 -2.32 22.98 5.28
C GLU A 237 -3.86 23.01 5.39
N GLU A 238 -4.47 23.82 4.51
CA GLU A 238 -5.92 23.93 4.31
C GLU A 238 -6.66 22.58 4.19
N GLN A 239 -5.95 21.49 3.87
CA GLN A 239 -6.54 20.15 3.77
C GLN A 239 -6.86 19.55 5.14
N GLU A 240 -6.02 19.70 6.17
CA GLU A 240 -6.38 19.35 7.55
C GLU A 240 -7.46 20.30 8.09
N ARG A 241 -7.39 21.58 7.75
CA ARG A 241 -8.44 22.57 8.12
C ARG A 241 -9.78 22.28 7.44
N VAL A 242 -9.82 21.79 6.20
CA VAL A 242 -11.07 21.42 5.50
C VAL A 242 -11.68 20.16 6.13
N VAL A 243 -10.86 19.14 6.43
CA VAL A 243 -11.35 17.91 7.08
C VAL A 243 -11.78 18.17 8.52
N ASP A 244 -11.08 19.03 9.27
CA ASP A 244 -11.47 19.42 10.62
C ASP A 244 -12.67 20.36 10.60
N ALA A 245 -12.77 21.30 9.64
CA ALA A 245 -13.93 22.16 9.47
C ALA A 245 -15.19 21.39 9.03
N GLU A 246 -15.07 20.32 8.25
CA GLU A 246 -16.19 19.42 7.95
C GLU A 246 -16.59 18.59 9.18
N LYS A 247 -15.64 18.09 9.96
CA LYS A 247 -15.92 17.40 11.22
C LYS A 247 -16.57 18.32 12.24
N ASP A 248 -16.06 19.54 12.38
CA ASP A 248 -16.63 20.55 13.29
C ASP A 248 -18.07 20.93 12.89
N ARG A 249 -18.36 21.08 11.58
CA ARG A 249 -19.72 21.29 11.07
C ARG A 249 -20.65 20.11 11.37
N VAL A 250 -20.16 18.87 11.23
CA VAL A 250 -20.92 17.67 11.56
C VAL A 250 -21.18 17.60 13.07
N VAL A 251 -20.18 17.89 13.91
CA VAL A 251 -20.34 17.94 15.37
C VAL A 251 -21.32 19.03 15.79
N GLU A 252 -21.22 20.21 15.19
CA GLU A 252 -22.16 21.32 15.41
C GLU A 252 -23.60 20.94 15.01
N ALA A 253 -23.77 20.33 13.83
CA ALA A 253 -25.05 19.84 13.37
C ALA A 253 -25.66 18.77 14.32
N LEU A 254 -24.85 17.85 14.80
CA LEU A 254 -25.26 16.78 15.72
C LEU A 254 -25.66 17.31 17.12
N THR A 255 -25.05 18.40 17.58
CA THR A 255 -25.35 19.02 18.89
C THR A 255 -26.55 19.92 18.89
N ARG A 256 -27.10 20.27 17.72
CA ARG A 256 -28.33 21.10 17.62
C ARG A 256 -29.54 20.37 18.20
N PRO A 257 -30.45 21.12 18.86
CA PRO A 257 -31.72 20.58 19.33
C PRO A 257 -32.62 20.19 18.15
N VAL A 258 -33.37 19.11 18.30
CA VAL A 258 -34.32 18.62 17.28
C VAL A 258 -35.41 19.63 16.97
N GLU A 259 -35.65 20.59 17.86
CA GLU A 259 -36.63 21.67 17.69
C GLU A 259 -36.26 22.68 16.60
N GLU A 260 -34.97 22.78 16.24
CA GLU A 260 -34.47 23.61 15.13
C GLU A 260 -34.69 22.97 13.76
N LEU A 261 -35.01 21.68 13.72
CA LEU A 261 -35.40 21.02 12.47
C LEU A 261 -36.82 21.49 12.12
N GLU A 262 -37.04 22.05 10.94
CA GLU A 262 -38.32 22.48 10.43
C GLU A 262 -39.29 21.30 10.19
N LEU A 263 -39.60 20.58 11.29
CA LEU A 263 -40.48 19.42 11.28
C LEU A 263 -41.95 19.80 11.42
N SER A 264 -42.81 18.98 10.83
CA SER A 264 -44.27 19.12 11.09
C SER A 264 -44.56 18.97 12.59
N VAL A 265 -45.58 19.66 13.08
CA VAL A 265 -46.02 19.62 14.49
C VAL A 265 -46.20 18.17 15.00
N ARG A 266 -46.64 17.29 14.11
CA ARG A 266 -46.85 15.87 14.43
C ARG A 266 -45.52 15.13 14.63
N SER A 267 -44.53 15.35 13.75
CA SER A 267 -43.21 14.76 13.84
C SER A 267 -42.44 15.27 15.04
N ALA A 268 -42.48 16.56 15.33
CA ALA A 268 -41.87 17.19 16.51
C ALA A 268 -42.45 16.62 17.82
N ASN A 269 -43.78 16.50 17.95
CA ASN A 269 -44.43 15.93 19.13
C ASN A 269 -44.07 14.44 19.34
N CYS A 270 -43.90 13.68 18.25
CA CYS A 270 -43.48 12.28 18.36
C CYS A 270 -42.04 12.16 18.88
N LEU A 271 -41.14 13.04 18.49
CA LEU A 271 -39.74 13.05 18.97
C LEU A 271 -39.67 13.47 20.44
N LYS A 272 -40.46 14.49 20.86
CA LYS A 272 -40.58 14.88 22.26
C LYS A 272 -41.08 13.75 23.15
N ASN A 273 -42.13 13.04 22.70
CA ASN A 273 -42.66 11.89 23.44
C ASN A 273 -41.70 10.71 23.53
N SER A 274 -40.72 10.64 22.64
CA SER A 274 -39.67 9.61 22.61
C SER A 274 -38.39 10.04 23.36
N ASN A 275 -38.42 11.20 24.03
CA ASN A 275 -37.33 11.79 24.79
C ASN A 275 -36.07 12.05 23.97
N ILE A 276 -36.22 12.36 22.67
CA ILE A 276 -35.16 12.71 21.75
C ILE A 276 -35.10 14.23 21.66
N GLN A 277 -34.05 14.83 22.22
CA GLN A 277 -33.87 16.27 22.31
C GLN A 277 -32.85 16.83 21.32
N PHE A 278 -31.86 16.04 20.96
CA PHE A 278 -30.76 16.45 20.10
C PHE A 278 -30.65 15.55 18.86
N ILE A 279 -30.08 16.07 17.78
CA ILE A 279 -29.95 15.40 16.49
C ILE A 279 -29.05 14.15 16.64
N TRP A 280 -28.01 14.17 17.48
CA TRP A 280 -27.15 13.00 17.71
C TRP A 280 -27.92 11.80 18.30
N GLN A 281 -28.94 12.03 19.13
CA GLN A 281 -29.79 10.95 19.68
C GLN A 281 -30.67 10.34 18.59
N LEU A 282 -31.07 11.17 17.63
CA LEU A 282 -31.92 10.76 16.50
C LEU A 282 -31.14 9.90 15.50
N VAL A 283 -29.91 10.30 15.13
CA VAL A 283 -29.09 9.56 14.15
C VAL A 283 -28.57 8.23 14.68
N GLN A 284 -28.45 8.06 15.99
CA GLN A 284 -28.10 6.77 16.61
C GLN A 284 -29.21 5.72 16.51
N LYS A 285 -30.46 6.17 16.34
CA LYS A 285 -31.60 5.25 16.20
C LYS A 285 -31.67 4.69 14.79
N SER A 286 -32.03 3.42 14.68
CA SER A 286 -32.33 2.79 13.38
C SER A 286 -33.75 3.16 12.90
N GLU A 287 -33.98 3.12 11.59
CA GLU A 287 -35.32 3.35 11.00
C GLU A 287 -36.37 2.40 11.61
N ALA A 288 -35.96 1.14 11.89
CA ALA A 288 -36.83 0.12 12.50
C ALA A 288 -37.21 0.44 13.97
N GLU A 289 -36.31 1.05 14.72
CA GLU A 289 -36.55 1.51 16.09
C GLU A 289 -37.48 2.71 16.12
N MET A 290 -37.31 3.65 15.19
CA MET A 290 -38.20 4.81 15.04
C MET A 290 -39.64 4.42 14.69
N LEU A 291 -39.83 3.43 13.82
CA LEU A 291 -41.17 2.91 13.47
C LEU A 291 -41.86 2.14 14.60
N LYS A 292 -41.14 1.65 15.60
CA LYS A 292 -41.71 1.02 16.81
C LYS A 292 -42.24 2.04 17.81
N THR A 293 -41.92 3.33 17.64
CA THR A 293 -42.34 4.39 18.54
C THR A 293 -43.84 4.70 18.35
N LYS A 294 -44.55 4.85 19.47
CA LYS A 294 -45.99 5.07 19.45
C LYS A 294 -46.31 6.37 18.69
N ASN A 295 -47.25 6.30 17.74
CA ASN A 295 -47.72 7.38 16.88
C ASN A 295 -46.70 7.89 15.81
N PHE A 296 -45.60 7.17 15.58
CA PHE A 296 -44.62 7.51 14.53
C PHE A 296 -44.92 6.75 13.25
N GLY A 297 -45.24 7.47 12.17
CA GLY A 297 -45.64 6.89 10.90
C GLY A 297 -44.56 7.01 9.80
N ARG A 298 -44.74 6.25 8.70
CA ARG A 298 -43.82 6.29 7.55
C ARG A 298 -43.65 7.69 6.93
N LYS A 299 -44.69 8.54 6.99
CA LYS A 299 -44.65 9.93 6.49
C LYS A 299 -43.67 10.76 7.32
N SER A 300 -43.73 10.68 8.65
CA SER A 300 -42.82 11.38 9.55
C SER A 300 -41.38 10.88 9.46
N LEU A 301 -41.20 9.57 9.19
CA LEU A 301 -39.86 9.00 8.96
C LEU A 301 -39.24 9.57 7.68
N ASN A 302 -39.98 9.62 6.58
CA ASN A 302 -39.50 10.17 5.31
C ASN A 302 -39.16 11.65 5.41
N GLU A 303 -39.96 12.43 6.10
CA GLU A 303 -39.75 13.87 6.37
C GLU A 303 -38.40 14.08 7.11
N ILE A 304 -38.17 13.32 8.18
CA ILE A 304 -36.93 13.42 8.94
C ILE A 304 -35.72 12.90 8.13
N LYS A 305 -35.89 11.84 7.35
CA LYS A 305 -34.85 11.29 6.49
C LYS A 305 -34.40 12.29 5.42
N GLU A 306 -35.33 13.04 4.86
CA GLU A 306 -35.06 14.07 3.85
C GLU A 306 -34.26 15.24 4.46
N ILE A 307 -34.64 15.70 5.64
CA ILE A 307 -33.93 16.75 6.38
C ILE A 307 -32.52 16.31 6.81
N LEU A 308 -32.40 15.09 7.35
CA LEU A 308 -31.09 14.55 7.72
C LEU A 308 -30.16 14.38 6.51
N SER A 309 -30.69 13.93 5.35
CA SER A 309 -29.89 13.81 4.13
C SER A 309 -29.40 15.17 3.61
N GLY A 310 -30.19 16.24 3.78
CA GLY A 310 -29.76 17.61 3.49
C GLY A 310 -28.59 18.09 4.35
N MET A 311 -28.42 17.50 5.53
CA MET A 311 -27.30 17.76 6.46
C MET A 311 -26.15 16.72 6.34
N ASN A 312 -26.15 15.85 5.34
CA ASN A 312 -25.23 14.70 5.21
C ASN A 312 -25.28 13.71 6.38
N LEU A 313 -26.41 13.63 7.09
CA LEU A 313 -26.65 12.73 8.21
C LEU A 313 -27.63 11.61 7.81
N ARG A 314 -27.57 10.47 8.51
CA ARG A 314 -28.48 9.33 8.27
C ARG A 314 -28.80 8.59 9.57
N PHE A 315 -29.92 7.89 9.59
CA PHE A 315 -30.26 6.98 10.69
C PHE A 315 -29.23 5.83 10.83
N GLY A 316 -28.98 5.39 12.06
CA GLY A 316 -28.07 4.28 12.36
C GLY A 316 -26.59 4.64 12.22
N MET A 317 -26.21 5.91 12.28
CA MET A 317 -24.80 6.33 12.29
C MET A 317 -24.12 5.93 13.60
N ARG A 318 -22.91 5.38 13.49
CA ARG A 318 -22.03 5.18 14.65
C ARG A 318 -21.27 6.47 14.92
N LEU A 319 -21.45 7.02 16.10
CA LEU A 319 -20.81 8.28 16.52
C LEU A 319 -19.48 8.05 17.25
N ASP A 320 -19.06 6.80 17.43
CA ASP A 320 -17.81 6.42 18.13
C ASP A 320 -16.56 6.98 17.40
N ASP A 321 -16.65 7.17 16.09
CA ASP A 321 -15.56 7.65 15.24
C ASP A 321 -15.51 9.20 15.11
N ILE A 322 -16.46 9.91 15.74
CA ILE A 322 -16.54 11.38 15.69
C ILE A 322 -16.18 11.95 17.07
N PRO A 323 -14.93 12.41 17.28
CA PRO A 323 -14.51 13.00 18.55
C PRO A 323 -15.12 14.38 18.75
N GLY A 324 -15.37 14.78 20.01
CA GLY A 324 -15.76 16.16 20.35
C GLY A 324 -17.22 16.38 20.77
N GLY A 325 -18.08 15.35 20.73
CA GLY A 325 -19.49 15.47 21.12
C GLY A 325 -19.86 14.83 22.46
N PRO A 326 -21.08 15.13 23.02
CA PRO A 326 -21.55 14.57 24.28
C PRO A 326 -21.74 13.04 24.30
N TRP A 327 -21.62 12.38 23.13
CA TRP A 327 -21.63 10.92 22.97
C TRP A 327 -20.26 10.26 23.23
N SER A 328 -19.16 11.06 23.31
CA SER A 328 -17.76 10.57 23.48
C SER A 328 -17.40 10.18 24.92
N THR A 329 -18.27 10.37 25.92
CA THR A 329 -17.93 10.26 27.37
C THR A 329 -18.06 8.86 27.98
N LYS A 330 -18.30 7.80 27.20
CA LYS A 330 -18.48 6.43 27.74
C LYS A 330 -17.23 5.54 27.85
N LYS A 331 -16.00 6.05 27.57
CA LYS A 331 -14.77 5.25 27.64
C LYS A 331 -13.80 5.58 28.80
N LYS A 332 -14.26 6.20 29.89
CA LYS A 332 -13.39 6.52 31.06
C LYS A 332 -13.80 5.87 32.38
N ALA A 333 -14.59 4.80 32.39
CA ALA A 333 -15.07 4.19 33.64
C ALA A 333 -14.68 2.73 33.87
N ASP A 334 -13.76 2.13 33.07
CA ASP A 334 -13.32 0.74 33.27
C ASP A 334 -11.80 0.54 33.26
N ASP A 335 -11.05 1.49 33.84
CA ASP A 335 -9.64 1.27 34.19
C ASP A 335 -9.37 1.91 35.57
N ARG A 336 -9.81 1.18 36.62
CA ARG A 336 -9.31 1.28 37.99
C ARG A 336 -9.35 -0.08 38.69
#